data_45e2aa282d3be0bbfc7135fcf2de93e3
#
_entry.id   45e2aa282d3be0bbfc7135fcf2de93e3
#
_cell.length_a   1.000
_cell.length_b   1.000
_cell.length_c   1.000
_cell.angle_alpha   90.00
_cell.angle_beta   90.00
_cell.angle_gamma   90.00
#
_symmetry.space_group_name_H-M   'P 1'
#
loop_
_entity.id
_entity.type
_entity.pdbx_description
1 polymer ?
#
loop_
_entity_poly.entity_id
_entity_poly.type
_entity_poly.pdbx_seq_one_letter_code
_entity_poly.pdbx_strand_id
1 'polypeptide(L)'
;MLELPGMTTRRFFVYIPRQGAPVAITHAIEQGPWAGWPAKWTKEKYSSWRLLESLLADVVKGKRIAMEYSPGDAVPYLDRVPAGVLEMVRNAGATVVSSADLVSLFYAVWSDEQRASHERAARAVATIGQQAIRLAGSRADSASPLTEYALQSWIRERFEAGGLETDHGPIVAIGPNAANPHYEPAAEKSATINRGDILLVDLWAREKNGVFADQTWMGSLGPPSDRDKTIWLAVRDGRDAAISLLQQRISAREPVRGGEVDDAARAVITKRGYGDFFIHRTGHSIDPRDLHGSGPHIDNLETREERALIPGVGFSIEPGVYLAGDVGMRSEVNGFIGADKVLITPTDYQKDLLVV
;
A
#
# COMPACT_ATOMS: atom_id res chain seq x y z
N MET A 1 10.33 -13.40 -10.63
CA MET A 1 11.29 -12.48 -11.26
C MET A 1 12.49 -13.27 -11.69
N LEU A 2 13.11 -12.95 -12.85
CA LEU A 2 14.38 -13.56 -13.25
C LEU A 2 15.50 -12.88 -12.45
N GLU A 3 16.07 -13.59 -11.51
CA GLU A 3 17.30 -13.17 -10.82
C GLU A 3 18.50 -13.65 -11.64
N LEU A 4 19.11 -12.74 -12.39
CA LEU A 4 20.30 -13.05 -13.17
C LEU A 4 21.54 -12.76 -12.32
N PRO A 5 22.44 -13.73 -12.13
CA PRO A 5 23.68 -13.49 -11.41
C PRO A 5 24.62 -12.59 -12.23
N GLY A 6 25.25 -11.64 -11.57
CA GLY A 6 26.21 -10.73 -12.20
C GLY A 6 25.60 -9.52 -12.90
N MET A 7 26.46 -8.75 -13.60
CA MET A 7 26.09 -7.49 -14.23
C MET A 7 25.61 -7.73 -15.67
N THR A 8 24.46 -7.14 -16.01
CA THR A 8 23.96 -7.02 -17.38
C THR A 8 23.90 -5.54 -17.75
N THR A 9 24.66 -5.13 -18.74
CA THR A 9 24.72 -3.72 -19.20
C THR A 9 24.09 -3.51 -20.58
N ARG A 10 23.86 -4.61 -21.33
CA ARG A 10 23.21 -4.61 -22.64
C ARG A 10 21.75 -5.06 -22.50
N ARG A 11 20.92 -4.58 -23.40
CA ARG A 11 19.51 -4.97 -23.44
C ARG A 11 19.36 -6.48 -23.59
N PHE A 12 18.43 -7.04 -22.87
CA PHE A 12 17.98 -8.40 -23.08
C PHE A 12 16.45 -8.43 -23.03
N PHE A 13 15.86 -9.43 -23.66
CA PHE A 13 14.43 -9.68 -23.62
C PHE A 13 14.19 -11.13 -23.22
N VAL A 14 13.18 -11.34 -22.41
CA VAL A 14 12.68 -12.68 -22.09
C VAL A 14 11.21 -12.73 -22.42
N TYR A 15 10.87 -13.50 -23.42
CA TYR A 15 9.49 -13.79 -23.77
C TYR A 15 9.03 -15.08 -23.07
N ILE A 16 7.98 -14.98 -22.28
CA ILE A 16 7.38 -16.10 -21.57
C ILE A 16 6.01 -16.35 -22.22
N PRO A 17 5.87 -17.40 -23.03
CA PRO A 17 4.61 -17.71 -23.67
C PRO A 17 3.61 -18.32 -22.69
N ARG A 18 2.30 -18.21 -22.98
CA ARG A 18 1.26 -18.92 -22.21
C ARG A 18 1.46 -20.44 -22.23
N GLN A 19 1.98 -20.97 -23.33
CA GLN A 19 2.30 -22.39 -23.53
C GLN A 19 3.63 -22.50 -24.29
N GLY A 20 4.45 -23.48 -23.94
CA GLY A 20 5.75 -23.70 -24.57
C GLY A 20 6.92 -23.17 -23.72
N ALA A 21 8.11 -23.22 -24.29
CA ALA A 21 9.33 -22.82 -23.62
C ALA A 21 9.58 -21.30 -23.71
N PRO A 22 10.08 -20.65 -22.66
CA PRO A 22 10.56 -19.29 -22.72
C PRO A 22 11.70 -19.10 -23.73
N VAL A 23 11.76 -17.86 -24.28
CA VAL A 23 12.81 -17.44 -25.22
C VAL A 23 13.55 -16.25 -24.64
N ALA A 24 14.87 -16.36 -24.47
CA ALA A 24 15.72 -15.24 -24.10
C ALA A 24 16.46 -14.71 -25.33
N ILE A 25 16.49 -13.40 -25.53
CA ILE A 25 17.33 -12.70 -26.52
C ILE A 25 18.40 -11.96 -25.73
N THR A 26 19.65 -12.35 -25.89
CA THR A 26 20.77 -11.91 -25.05
C THR A 26 21.92 -11.36 -25.88
N HIS A 27 22.71 -10.41 -25.34
CA HIS A 27 23.87 -9.90 -26.07
C HIS A 27 25.01 -10.90 -26.05
N ALA A 28 25.74 -11.02 -27.16
CA ALA A 28 26.80 -12.03 -27.37
C ALA A 28 27.92 -11.94 -26.33
N ILE A 29 28.27 -10.75 -25.82
CA ILE A 29 29.35 -10.57 -24.83
C ILE A 29 28.91 -10.78 -23.36
N GLU A 30 27.62 -10.92 -23.09
CA GLU A 30 27.08 -11.07 -21.72
C GLU A 30 26.42 -12.43 -21.53
N GLN A 31 27.17 -13.51 -21.73
CA GLN A 31 26.63 -14.87 -21.62
C GLN A 31 26.74 -15.47 -20.21
N GLY A 32 27.64 -14.93 -19.36
CA GLY A 32 27.81 -15.39 -17.98
C GLY A 32 26.55 -15.40 -17.14
N PRO A 33 25.77 -14.30 -17.07
CA PRO A 33 24.51 -14.24 -16.33
C PRO A 33 23.47 -15.28 -16.77
N TRP A 34 23.57 -15.78 -17.99
CA TRP A 34 22.68 -16.77 -18.59
C TRP A 34 23.17 -18.23 -18.51
N ALA A 35 24.26 -18.48 -17.79
CA ALA A 35 24.80 -19.85 -17.66
C ALA A 35 23.81 -20.82 -17.01
N GLY A 36 22.94 -20.32 -16.09
CA GLY A 36 21.88 -21.10 -15.46
C GLY A 36 20.58 -21.21 -16.28
N TRP A 37 20.51 -20.65 -17.50
CA TRP A 37 19.31 -20.75 -18.35
C TRP A 37 19.04 -22.20 -18.72
N PRO A 38 17.82 -22.73 -18.48
CA PRO A 38 17.52 -24.13 -18.72
C PRO A 38 17.77 -24.55 -20.17
N ALA A 39 18.49 -25.64 -20.37
CA ALA A 39 18.86 -26.11 -21.72
C ALA A 39 17.66 -26.39 -22.65
N LYS A 40 16.49 -26.69 -22.08
CA LYS A 40 15.23 -26.89 -22.83
C LYS A 40 14.56 -25.59 -23.28
N TRP A 41 15.04 -24.42 -22.83
CA TRP A 41 14.52 -23.11 -23.18
C TRP A 41 15.40 -22.48 -24.26
N THR A 42 14.77 -21.74 -25.19
CA THR A 42 15.50 -21.11 -26.27
C THR A 42 16.29 -19.91 -25.80
N LYS A 43 17.52 -19.78 -26.32
CA LYS A 43 18.38 -18.62 -26.07
C LYS A 43 19.01 -18.15 -27.38
N GLU A 44 18.57 -16.99 -27.86
CA GLU A 44 19.08 -16.32 -29.05
C GLU A 44 20.14 -15.29 -28.67
N LYS A 45 21.17 -15.14 -29.53
CA LYS A 45 22.25 -14.21 -29.31
C LYS A 45 22.27 -13.12 -30.37
N TYR A 46 22.39 -11.89 -29.94
CA TYR A 46 22.59 -10.77 -30.85
C TYR A 46 23.92 -10.03 -30.60
N SER A 47 24.50 -9.43 -31.62
CA SER A 47 25.71 -8.61 -31.56
C SER A 47 25.50 -7.21 -32.11
N SER A 48 24.37 -6.94 -32.77
CA SER A 48 24.04 -5.64 -33.34
C SER A 48 22.58 -5.29 -33.08
N TRP A 49 22.27 -4.00 -33.12
CA TRP A 49 20.90 -3.53 -32.93
C TRP A 49 19.96 -4.07 -34.04
N ARG A 50 20.44 -4.21 -35.29
CA ARG A 50 19.66 -4.77 -36.40
C ARG A 50 19.29 -6.23 -36.15
N LEU A 51 20.22 -7.02 -35.65
CA LEU A 51 19.94 -8.42 -35.30
C LEU A 51 19.01 -8.53 -34.11
N LEU A 52 19.12 -7.64 -33.10
CA LEU A 52 18.19 -7.58 -31.97
C LEU A 52 16.75 -7.35 -32.45
N GLU A 53 16.55 -6.35 -33.32
CA GLU A 53 15.20 -6.03 -33.85
C GLU A 53 14.64 -7.19 -34.69
N SER A 54 15.45 -7.84 -35.50
CA SER A 54 15.03 -9.03 -36.27
C SER A 54 14.60 -10.17 -35.34
N LEU A 55 15.43 -10.55 -34.37
CA LEU A 55 15.12 -11.60 -33.41
C LEU A 55 13.88 -11.25 -32.55
N LEU A 56 13.73 -10.00 -32.18
CA LEU A 56 12.56 -9.56 -31.45
C LEU A 56 11.30 -9.71 -32.30
N ALA A 57 11.35 -9.30 -33.58
CA ALA A 57 10.23 -9.48 -34.50
C ALA A 57 9.87 -10.96 -34.71
N ASP A 58 10.85 -11.85 -34.84
CA ASP A 58 10.62 -13.30 -34.98
C ASP A 58 9.87 -13.87 -33.76
N VAL A 59 10.16 -13.33 -32.57
CA VAL A 59 9.57 -13.79 -31.30
C VAL A 59 8.16 -13.19 -31.08
N VAL A 60 7.93 -11.89 -31.38
CA VAL A 60 6.73 -11.18 -30.88
C VAL A 60 5.72 -10.80 -31.99
N LYS A 61 6.07 -10.87 -33.28
CA LYS A 61 5.22 -10.43 -34.39
C LYS A 61 3.85 -11.13 -34.36
N GLY A 62 2.79 -10.32 -34.43
CA GLY A 62 1.42 -10.78 -34.42
C GLY A 62 0.92 -11.28 -33.06
N LYS A 63 1.72 -11.17 -31.99
CA LYS A 63 1.34 -11.62 -30.65
C LYS A 63 0.83 -10.47 -29.80
N ARG A 64 0.02 -10.82 -28.81
CA ARG A 64 -0.39 -9.95 -27.71
C ARG A 64 0.59 -10.14 -26.55
N ILE A 65 1.32 -9.08 -26.20
CA ILE A 65 2.42 -9.10 -25.21
C ILE A 65 2.03 -8.25 -24.01
N ALA A 66 2.00 -8.86 -22.83
CA ALA A 66 1.85 -8.16 -21.57
C ALA A 66 3.21 -7.60 -21.12
N MET A 67 3.26 -6.32 -20.77
CA MET A 67 4.45 -5.63 -20.27
C MET A 67 4.09 -4.76 -19.07
N GLU A 68 5.05 -4.46 -18.19
CA GLU A 68 4.87 -3.53 -17.08
C GLU A 68 4.77 -2.08 -17.63
N TYR A 69 3.64 -1.83 -18.25
CA TYR A 69 3.25 -0.61 -18.93
C TYR A 69 1.86 -0.19 -18.46
N SER A 70 1.70 1.06 -18.07
CA SER A 70 0.43 1.64 -17.64
C SER A 70 -0.15 2.52 -18.75
N PRO A 71 -1.19 2.09 -19.49
CA PRO A 71 -1.80 2.88 -20.55
C PRO A 71 -2.31 4.22 -20.01
N GLY A 72 -1.85 5.32 -20.64
CA GLY A 72 -2.22 6.68 -20.23
C GLY A 72 -1.75 7.06 -18.82
N ASP A 73 -0.74 6.36 -18.32
CA ASP A 73 -0.19 6.57 -16.97
C ASP A 73 -1.24 6.50 -15.85
N ALA A 74 -2.27 5.66 -16.06
CA ALA A 74 -3.37 5.53 -15.12
C ALA A 74 -2.93 5.09 -13.72
N VAL A 75 -1.88 4.25 -13.64
CA VAL A 75 -1.26 3.76 -12.41
C VAL A 75 0.26 3.85 -12.56
N PRO A 76 0.89 4.99 -12.24
CA PRO A 76 2.28 5.29 -12.59
C PRO A 76 3.31 4.29 -12.08
N TYR A 77 3.14 3.74 -10.88
CA TYR A 77 4.08 2.77 -10.30
C TYR A 77 4.11 1.41 -11.00
N LEU A 78 3.23 1.17 -11.97
CA LEU A 78 3.27 0.00 -12.87
C LEU A 78 3.98 0.28 -14.19
N ASP A 79 4.31 1.53 -14.49
CA ASP A 79 4.93 1.93 -15.77
C ASP A 79 6.46 1.86 -15.66
N ARG A 80 7.00 0.63 -15.75
CA ARG A 80 8.43 0.33 -15.60
C ARG A 80 9.16 0.10 -16.91
N VAL A 81 8.43 0.01 -18.01
CA VAL A 81 9.02 -0.20 -19.35
C VAL A 81 9.42 1.14 -19.95
N PRO A 82 10.71 1.37 -20.28
CA PRO A 82 11.11 2.60 -20.96
C PRO A 82 10.36 2.77 -22.28
N ALA A 83 9.94 4.00 -22.60
CA ALA A 83 9.13 4.32 -23.78
C ALA A 83 9.74 3.76 -25.09
N GLY A 84 11.06 3.92 -25.29
CA GLY A 84 11.73 3.38 -26.47
C GLY A 84 11.73 1.85 -26.58
N VAL A 85 11.67 1.14 -25.44
CA VAL A 85 11.48 -0.33 -25.43
C VAL A 85 10.07 -0.69 -25.83
N LEU A 86 9.07 0.05 -25.34
CA LEU A 86 7.67 -0.12 -25.73
C LEU A 86 7.49 0.08 -27.24
N GLU A 87 8.07 1.16 -27.78
CA GLU A 87 8.07 1.44 -29.23
C GLU A 87 8.73 0.31 -30.02
N MET A 88 9.90 -0.16 -29.58
CA MET A 88 10.62 -1.26 -30.23
C MET A 88 9.77 -2.54 -30.32
N VAL A 89 9.10 -2.92 -29.23
CA VAL A 89 8.22 -4.11 -29.20
C VAL A 89 7.01 -3.93 -30.11
N ARG A 90 6.41 -2.75 -30.14
CA ARG A 90 5.31 -2.41 -31.06
C ARG A 90 5.74 -2.44 -32.52
N ASN A 91 6.90 -1.84 -32.83
CA ASN A 91 7.48 -1.83 -34.19
C ASN A 91 7.86 -3.25 -34.66
N ALA A 92 8.22 -4.13 -33.74
CA ALA A 92 8.42 -5.57 -34.03
C ALA A 92 7.11 -6.32 -34.36
N GLY A 93 5.96 -5.64 -34.33
CA GLY A 93 4.66 -6.16 -34.76
C GLY A 93 3.84 -6.78 -33.63
N ALA A 94 4.15 -6.50 -32.37
CA ALA A 94 3.35 -6.94 -31.24
C ALA A 94 2.21 -5.96 -30.91
N THR A 95 1.10 -6.49 -30.37
CA THR A 95 0.10 -5.70 -29.65
C THR A 95 0.46 -5.71 -28.17
N VAL A 96 0.95 -4.58 -27.65
CA VAL A 96 1.32 -4.47 -26.24
C VAL A 96 0.11 -4.13 -25.39
N VAL A 97 -0.05 -4.85 -24.28
CA VAL A 97 -1.06 -4.65 -23.23
C VAL A 97 -0.38 -4.54 -21.85
N SER A 98 -1.06 -3.96 -20.89
CA SER A 98 -0.56 -3.92 -19.51
C SER A 98 -0.48 -5.31 -18.88
N SER A 99 0.55 -5.54 -18.07
CA SER A 99 0.68 -6.71 -17.22
C SER A 99 0.13 -6.50 -15.80
N ALA A 100 -0.61 -5.45 -15.56
CA ALA A 100 -1.05 -5.00 -14.23
C ALA A 100 -1.67 -6.13 -13.38
N ASP A 101 -2.56 -6.94 -13.96
CA ASP A 101 -3.18 -8.09 -13.26
C ASP A 101 -2.15 -9.19 -12.92
N LEU A 102 -1.14 -9.40 -13.80
CA LEU A 102 -0.04 -10.35 -13.52
C LEU A 102 0.84 -9.84 -12.38
N VAL A 103 1.10 -8.52 -12.32
CA VAL A 103 1.84 -7.90 -11.21
C VAL A 103 1.11 -8.18 -9.91
N SER A 104 -0.19 -7.92 -9.83
CA SER A 104 -1.00 -8.21 -8.64
C SER A 104 -0.89 -9.68 -8.21
N LEU A 105 -1.00 -10.61 -9.17
CA LEU A 105 -0.95 -12.05 -8.89
C LEU A 105 0.42 -12.52 -8.37
N PHE A 106 1.52 -11.97 -8.90
CA PHE A 106 2.87 -12.46 -8.57
C PHE A 106 3.55 -11.72 -7.43
N TYR A 107 3.13 -10.49 -7.11
CA TYR A 107 3.80 -9.66 -6.11
C TYR A 107 2.94 -9.36 -4.89
N ALA A 108 1.61 -9.29 -5.03
CA ALA A 108 0.74 -8.82 -3.97
C ALA A 108 0.00 -9.93 -3.21
N VAL A 109 0.00 -11.16 -3.72
CA VAL A 109 -0.70 -12.29 -3.08
C VAL A 109 0.12 -12.83 -1.90
N TRP A 110 -0.50 -12.86 -0.72
CA TRP A 110 0.10 -13.40 0.49
C TRP A 110 -0.09 -14.91 0.61
N SER A 111 0.91 -15.59 1.12
CA SER A 111 0.76 -16.98 1.59
C SER A 111 0.00 -17.02 2.92
N ASP A 112 -0.44 -18.21 3.33
CA ASP A 112 -1.10 -18.40 4.63
C ASP A 112 -0.20 -17.99 5.80
N GLU A 113 1.11 -18.26 5.73
CA GLU A 113 2.07 -17.83 6.76
C GLU A 113 2.23 -16.31 6.79
N GLN A 114 2.29 -15.66 5.64
CA GLN A 114 2.36 -14.21 5.53
C GLN A 114 1.10 -13.55 6.10
N ARG A 115 -0.08 -14.09 5.80
CA ARG A 115 -1.34 -13.66 6.40
C ARG A 115 -1.34 -13.82 7.92
N ALA A 116 -0.89 -14.98 8.41
CA ALA A 116 -0.82 -15.23 9.85
C ALA A 116 0.16 -14.27 10.56
N SER A 117 1.30 -13.96 9.94
CA SER A 117 2.27 -13.00 10.47
C SER A 117 1.67 -11.58 10.53
N HIS A 118 0.97 -11.16 9.46
CA HIS A 118 0.23 -9.90 9.45
C HIS A 118 -0.81 -9.82 10.59
N GLU A 119 -1.61 -10.87 10.80
CA GLU A 119 -2.61 -10.89 11.86
C GLU A 119 -1.98 -10.78 13.27
N ARG A 120 -0.79 -11.36 13.49
CA ARG A 120 -0.04 -11.20 14.75
C ARG A 120 0.48 -9.78 14.91
N ALA A 121 1.10 -9.23 13.87
CA ALA A 121 1.56 -7.84 13.84
C ALA A 121 0.40 -6.87 14.08
N ALA A 122 -0.74 -7.06 13.43
CA ALA A 122 -1.92 -6.20 13.57
C ALA A 122 -2.45 -6.13 15.01
N ARG A 123 -2.46 -7.26 15.73
CA ARG A 123 -2.83 -7.28 17.16
C ARG A 123 -1.84 -6.52 18.03
N ALA A 124 -0.55 -6.69 17.77
CA ALA A 124 0.48 -6.00 18.53
C ALA A 124 0.46 -4.48 18.27
N VAL A 125 0.37 -4.07 17.01
CA VAL A 125 0.24 -2.66 16.59
C VAL A 125 -0.99 -2.02 17.23
N ALA A 126 -2.16 -2.66 17.18
CA ALA A 126 -3.39 -2.17 17.83
C ALA A 126 -3.21 -1.98 19.34
N THR A 127 -2.58 -2.94 20.00
CA THR A 127 -2.33 -2.87 21.45
C THR A 127 -1.42 -1.69 21.77
N ILE A 128 -0.34 -1.50 21.03
CA ILE A 128 0.63 -0.43 21.23
C ILE A 128 -0.01 0.94 20.95
N GLY A 129 -0.79 1.07 19.86
CA GLY A 129 -1.49 2.31 19.52
C GLY A 129 -2.47 2.76 20.63
N GLN A 130 -3.27 1.83 21.14
CA GLN A 130 -4.19 2.11 22.25
C GLN A 130 -3.43 2.46 23.56
N GLN A 131 -2.34 1.76 23.86
CA GLN A 131 -1.49 2.07 25.02
C GLN A 131 -0.85 3.44 24.90
N ALA A 132 -0.39 3.83 23.70
CA ALA A 132 0.18 5.15 23.44
C ALA A 132 -0.82 6.27 23.74
N ILE A 133 -2.06 6.14 23.28
CA ILE A 133 -3.12 7.12 23.55
C ILE A 133 -3.43 7.20 25.05
N ARG A 134 -3.54 6.05 25.74
CA ARG A 134 -3.77 6.04 27.20
C ARG A 134 -2.60 6.65 27.98
N LEU A 135 -1.36 6.39 27.56
CA LEU A 135 -0.18 7.00 28.14
C LEU A 135 -0.20 8.52 27.97
N ALA A 136 -0.49 9.02 26.77
CA ALA A 136 -0.63 10.45 26.51
C ALA A 136 -1.69 11.08 27.41
N GLY A 137 -2.88 10.48 27.51
CA GLY A 137 -3.95 10.95 28.39
C GLY A 137 -3.54 11.01 29.87
N SER A 138 -2.85 9.98 30.37
CA SER A 138 -2.37 9.94 31.76
C SER A 138 -1.32 11.01 32.09
N ARG A 139 -0.65 11.52 31.05
CA ARG A 139 0.41 12.54 31.18
C ARG A 139 -0.06 13.95 30.84
N ALA A 140 -1.19 14.12 30.18
CA ALA A 140 -1.65 15.40 29.65
C ALA A 140 -1.78 16.52 30.73
N ASP A 141 -2.16 16.16 31.96
CA ASP A 141 -2.30 17.09 33.10
C ASP A 141 -1.09 17.05 34.06
N SER A 142 -0.04 16.30 33.74
CA SER A 142 1.12 16.18 34.60
C SER A 142 2.05 17.39 34.50
N ALA A 143 2.98 17.54 35.47
CA ALA A 143 4.03 18.54 35.39
C ALA A 143 5.02 18.33 34.21
N SER A 144 4.95 17.17 33.55
CA SER A 144 5.82 16.81 32.44
C SER A 144 4.98 16.05 31.39
N PRO A 145 4.12 16.74 30.65
CA PRO A 145 3.36 16.13 29.56
C PRO A 145 4.31 15.65 28.46
N LEU A 146 3.86 14.65 27.70
CA LEU A 146 4.64 14.12 26.58
C LEU A 146 4.61 15.08 25.39
N THR A 147 5.67 15.09 24.61
CA THR A 147 5.66 15.65 23.26
C THR A 147 5.30 14.55 22.25
N GLU A 148 4.89 14.95 21.04
CA GLU A 148 4.65 14.01 19.93
C GLU A 148 5.88 13.11 19.69
N TYR A 149 7.08 13.69 19.68
CA TYR A 149 8.34 12.95 19.53
C TYR A 149 8.61 11.97 20.69
N ALA A 150 8.34 12.37 21.90
CA ALA A 150 8.53 11.48 23.06
C ALA A 150 7.57 10.28 23.00
N LEU A 151 6.34 10.49 22.55
CA LEU A 151 5.38 9.40 22.37
C LEU A 151 5.75 8.51 21.16
N GLN A 152 6.21 9.09 20.05
CA GLN A 152 6.77 8.34 18.91
C GLN A 152 7.93 7.43 19.38
N SER A 153 8.87 7.97 20.15
CA SER A 153 10.02 7.21 20.68
C SER A 153 9.56 6.06 21.57
N TRP A 154 8.57 6.29 22.43
CA TRP A 154 7.98 5.24 23.27
C TRP A 154 7.34 4.13 22.43
N ILE A 155 6.63 4.46 21.33
CA ILE A 155 6.05 3.45 20.42
C ILE A 155 7.15 2.61 19.79
N ARG A 156 8.24 3.24 19.30
CA ARG A 156 9.39 2.52 18.72
C ARG A 156 10.03 1.55 19.71
N GLU A 157 10.21 1.96 20.96
CA GLU A 157 10.70 1.07 22.04
C GLU A 157 9.75 -0.12 22.26
N ARG A 158 8.44 0.08 22.14
CA ARG A 158 7.46 -1.03 22.26
C ARG A 158 7.52 -1.97 21.07
N PHE A 159 7.73 -1.47 19.85
CA PHE A 159 7.97 -2.31 18.69
C PHE A 159 9.21 -3.18 18.88
N GLU A 160 10.34 -2.59 19.25
CA GLU A 160 11.58 -3.32 19.49
C GLU A 160 11.42 -4.38 20.60
N ALA A 161 10.83 -4.01 21.73
CA ALA A 161 10.55 -4.94 22.83
C ALA A 161 9.59 -6.08 22.44
N GLY A 162 8.70 -5.84 21.49
CA GLY A 162 7.79 -6.83 20.92
C GLY A 162 8.38 -7.65 19.77
N GLY A 163 9.64 -7.42 19.39
CA GLY A 163 10.29 -8.09 18.25
C GLY A 163 9.70 -7.68 16.89
N LEU A 164 9.13 -6.48 16.81
CA LEU A 164 8.58 -5.91 15.58
C LEU A 164 9.60 -4.97 14.91
N GLU A 165 9.55 -4.94 13.59
CA GLU A 165 10.37 -4.07 12.73
C GLU A 165 9.48 -3.01 12.06
N THR A 166 9.95 -1.77 11.98
CA THR A 166 9.39 -0.70 11.17
C THR A 166 10.50 -0.01 10.38
N ASP A 167 10.21 0.50 9.21
CA ASP A 167 11.17 1.19 8.35
C ASP A 167 11.30 2.69 8.68
N HIS A 168 10.23 3.31 9.19
CA HIS A 168 10.18 4.70 9.60
C HIS A 168 9.53 4.85 10.99
N GLY A 169 9.64 6.04 11.57
CA GLY A 169 8.97 6.34 12.83
C GLY A 169 7.45 6.45 12.65
N PRO A 170 6.65 5.99 13.65
CA PRO A 170 5.22 6.24 13.67
C PRO A 170 4.90 7.75 13.58
N ILE A 171 3.76 8.08 12.98
CA ILE A 171 3.24 9.45 13.03
C ILE A 171 2.49 9.62 14.36
N VAL A 172 2.88 10.62 15.12
CA VAL A 172 2.18 11.06 16.33
C VAL A 172 1.93 12.54 16.18
N ALA A 173 0.69 12.96 16.14
CA ALA A 173 0.36 14.33 15.80
C ALA A 173 -0.89 14.84 16.51
N ILE A 174 -0.88 16.14 16.90
CA ILE A 174 -2.02 16.87 17.44
C ILE A 174 -2.28 18.15 16.63
N GLY A 175 -3.50 18.65 16.67
CA GLY A 175 -3.88 19.94 16.09
C GLY A 175 -3.40 20.12 14.66
N PRO A 176 -2.74 21.27 14.32
CA PRO A 176 -2.26 21.56 12.98
C PRO A 176 -1.28 20.52 12.42
N ASN A 177 -0.50 19.83 13.26
CA ASN A 177 0.42 18.79 12.83
C ASN A 177 -0.34 17.57 12.28
N ALA A 178 -1.45 17.20 12.93
CA ALA A 178 -2.30 16.12 12.47
C ALA A 178 -3.00 16.44 11.12
N ALA A 179 -3.12 17.72 10.77
CA ALA A 179 -3.65 18.14 9.47
C ALA A 179 -2.67 17.95 8.30
N ASN A 180 -1.43 17.53 8.57
CA ASN A 180 -0.46 17.09 7.57
C ASN A 180 -0.37 15.55 7.60
N PRO A 181 -0.90 14.84 6.57
CA PRO A 181 -0.90 13.36 6.56
C PRO A 181 0.49 12.72 6.66
N HIS A 182 1.54 13.43 6.26
CA HIS A 182 2.93 12.98 6.30
C HIS A 182 3.76 13.74 7.35
N TYR A 183 3.12 14.13 8.46
CA TYR A 183 3.83 14.78 9.57
C TYR A 183 4.81 13.79 10.21
N GLU A 184 6.03 14.22 10.42
CA GLU A 184 7.04 13.46 11.14
C GLU A 184 7.50 14.26 12.37
N PRO A 185 7.27 13.75 13.60
CA PRO A 185 7.74 14.41 14.80
C PRO A 185 9.26 14.51 14.84
N ALA A 186 9.78 15.66 15.25
CA ALA A 186 11.22 15.86 15.49
C ALA A 186 11.45 16.40 16.90
N ALA A 187 12.57 16.00 17.51
CA ALA A 187 12.87 16.33 18.93
C ALA A 187 12.78 17.82 19.23
N GLU A 188 13.23 18.68 18.28
CA GLU A 188 13.34 20.12 18.51
C GLU A 188 12.06 20.91 18.07
N LYS A 189 11.10 20.24 17.41
CA LYS A 189 9.92 20.92 16.83
C LYS A 189 8.60 20.25 17.18
N SER A 190 8.63 19.30 18.06
CA SER A 190 7.49 18.49 18.45
C SER A 190 6.56 19.27 19.39
N ALA A 191 5.27 19.22 19.15
CA ALA A 191 4.28 19.83 20.02
C ALA A 191 4.12 19.06 21.33
N THR A 192 3.73 19.77 22.39
CA THR A 192 3.37 19.16 23.68
C THR A 192 1.91 18.74 23.66
N ILE A 193 1.67 17.49 24.02
CA ILE A 193 0.34 16.88 24.05
C ILE A 193 -0.37 17.25 25.35
N ASN A 194 -1.48 17.96 25.26
CA ASN A 194 -2.19 18.50 26.43
C ASN A 194 -3.63 17.98 26.54
N ARG A 195 -4.24 18.22 27.68
CA ARG A 195 -5.68 17.99 27.88
C ARG A 195 -6.48 18.81 26.87
N GLY A 196 -7.47 18.18 26.21
CA GLY A 196 -8.31 18.76 25.18
C GLY A 196 -7.84 18.49 23.74
N ASP A 197 -6.61 17.99 23.55
CA ASP A 197 -6.12 17.67 22.21
C ASP A 197 -6.81 16.45 21.62
N ILE A 198 -6.96 16.47 20.31
CA ILE A 198 -7.24 15.28 19.49
C ILE A 198 -5.91 14.75 19.00
N LEU A 199 -5.62 13.50 19.36
CA LEU A 199 -4.35 12.83 19.08
C LEU A 199 -4.52 11.81 17.96
N LEU A 200 -3.74 11.95 16.91
CA LEU A 200 -3.57 10.98 15.83
C LEU A 200 -2.31 10.15 16.11
N VAL A 201 -2.45 8.84 16.09
CA VAL A 201 -1.33 7.89 16.17
C VAL A 201 -1.45 6.93 14.99
N ASP A 202 -0.57 7.09 14.03
CA ASP A 202 -0.46 6.24 12.85
C ASP A 202 0.84 5.45 12.95
N LEU A 203 0.71 4.13 12.89
CA LEU A 203 1.80 3.24 13.24
C LEU A 203 1.74 1.93 12.45
N TRP A 204 2.87 1.58 11.89
CA TRP A 204 3.04 0.36 11.09
C TRP A 204 4.26 -0.43 11.55
N ALA A 205 4.10 -1.73 11.59
CA ALA A 205 5.18 -2.65 11.92
C ALA A 205 4.88 -4.07 11.44
N ARG A 206 5.92 -4.90 11.38
CA ARG A 206 5.82 -6.31 11.03
C ARG A 206 6.72 -7.16 11.91
N GLU A 207 6.45 -8.45 11.97
CA GLU A 207 7.44 -9.43 12.43
C GLU A 207 8.61 -9.50 11.43
N LYS A 208 9.77 -9.94 11.87
CA LYS A 208 10.93 -10.11 10.98
C LYS A 208 10.58 -10.97 9.78
N ASN A 209 10.78 -10.44 8.58
CA ASN A 209 10.38 -11.04 7.30
C ASN A 209 8.86 -11.30 7.15
N GLY A 210 8.04 -10.72 8.01
CA GLY A 210 6.58 -10.79 7.94
C GLY A 210 5.98 -9.70 7.06
N VAL A 211 4.66 -9.67 7.01
CA VAL A 211 3.88 -8.64 6.31
C VAL A 211 3.50 -7.53 7.28
N PHE A 212 3.63 -6.28 6.84
CA PHE A 212 3.27 -5.12 7.63
C PHE A 212 1.80 -5.12 8.05
N ALA A 213 1.56 -4.65 9.26
CA ALA A 213 0.26 -4.15 9.70
C ALA A 213 0.38 -2.64 9.83
N ASP A 214 -0.64 -1.93 9.37
CA ASP A 214 -0.69 -0.47 9.29
C ASP A 214 -2.02 0.04 9.85
N GLN A 215 -1.97 0.94 10.82
CA GLN A 215 -3.16 1.36 11.56
C GLN A 215 -3.06 2.78 12.05
N THR A 216 -4.14 3.51 11.91
CA THR A 216 -4.31 4.81 12.58
C THR A 216 -5.35 4.70 13.68
N TRP A 217 -4.97 5.16 14.87
CA TRP A 217 -5.81 5.26 16.07
C TRP A 217 -5.97 6.72 16.48
N MET A 218 -7.20 7.09 16.83
CA MET A 218 -7.52 8.46 17.26
C MET A 218 -7.88 8.50 18.75
N GLY A 219 -7.22 9.40 19.48
CA GLY A 219 -7.51 9.69 20.88
C GLY A 219 -8.14 11.07 21.07
N SER A 220 -8.97 11.21 22.10
CA SER A 220 -9.41 12.52 22.62
C SER A 220 -8.94 12.62 24.09
N LEU A 221 -8.10 13.59 24.38
CA LEU A 221 -7.55 13.77 25.71
C LEU A 221 -8.50 14.60 26.57
N GLY A 222 -9.63 14.01 26.89
CA GLY A 222 -10.81 14.61 27.52
C GLY A 222 -12.03 14.53 26.59
N PRO A 223 -13.18 15.09 27.00
CA PRO A 223 -14.39 15.02 26.20
C PRO A 223 -14.22 15.73 24.85
N PRO A 224 -14.43 15.02 23.70
CA PRO A 224 -14.33 15.64 22.40
C PRO A 224 -15.48 16.66 22.19
N SER A 225 -15.20 17.74 21.46
CA SER A 225 -16.22 18.70 21.04
C SER A 225 -17.23 18.06 20.09
N ASP A 226 -18.39 18.69 19.91
CA ASP A 226 -19.37 18.21 18.92
C ASP A 226 -18.85 18.30 17.48
N ARG A 227 -17.96 19.27 17.21
CA ARG A 227 -17.23 19.37 15.95
C ARG A 227 -16.31 18.17 15.74
N ASP A 228 -15.49 17.81 16.73
CA ASP A 228 -14.57 16.67 16.65
C ASP A 228 -15.34 15.36 16.41
N LYS A 229 -16.44 15.17 17.12
CA LYS A 229 -17.34 14.02 16.89
C LYS A 229 -17.88 14.00 15.45
N THR A 230 -18.26 15.16 14.91
CA THR A 230 -18.79 15.25 13.54
C THR A 230 -17.73 14.88 12.50
N ILE A 231 -16.49 15.36 12.67
CA ILE A 231 -15.35 15.00 11.78
C ILE A 231 -15.05 13.50 11.90
N TRP A 232 -14.94 12.99 13.14
CA TRP A 232 -14.70 11.56 13.38
C TRP A 232 -15.76 10.68 12.73
N LEU A 233 -17.04 11.04 12.86
CA LEU A 233 -18.14 10.31 12.24
C LEU A 233 -18.03 10.30 10.69
N ALA A 234 -17.54 11.38 10.08
CA ALA A 234 -17.33 11.40 8.64
C ALA A 234 -16.24 10.41 8.20
N VAL A 235 -15.13 10.40 8.91
CA VAL A 235 -13.99 9.50 8.64
C VAL A 235 -14.37 8.06 8.90
N ARG A 236 -14.93 7.75 10.07
CA ARG A 236 -15.37 6.41 10.44
C ARG A 236 -16.38 5.82 9.46
N ASP A 237 -17.42 6.58 9.13
CA ASP A 237 -18.48 6.10 8.25
C ASP A 237 -17.97 5.95 6.80
N GLY A 238 -16.98 6.74 6.38
CA GLY A 238 -16.27 6.56 5.11
C GLY A 238 -15.54 5.24 5.07
N ARG A 239 -14.73 4.92 6.11
CA ARG A 239 -14.07 3.62 6.27
C ARG A 239 -15.08 2.47 6.27
N ASP A 240 -16.14 2.58 7.04
CA ASP A 240 -17.14 1.53 7.17
C ASP A 240 -17.91 1.30 5.86
N ALA A 241 -18.11 2.35 5.02
CA ALA A 241 -18.68 2.23 3.69
C ALA A 241 -17.77 1.42 2.74
N ALA A 242 -16.45 1.69 2.76
CA ALA A 242 -15.47 0.91 2.00
C ALA A 242 -15.49 -0.57 2.41
N ILE A 243 -15.46 -0.85 3.73
CA ILE A 243 -15.55 -2.22 4.27
C ILE A 243 -16.86 -2.90 3.84
N SER A 244 -17.98 -2.20 3.92
CA SER A 244 -19.30 -2.74 3.58
C SER A 244 -19.40 -3.12 2.11
N LEU A 245 -18.90 -2.27 1.21
CA LEU A 245 -18.85 -2.57 -0.23
C LEU A 245 -18.00 -3.82 -0.51
N LEU A 246 -16.81 -3.88 0.08
CA LEU A 246 -15.93 -5.05 -0.06
C LEU A 246 -16.61 -6.34 0.42
N GLN A 247 -17.21 -6.32 1.62
CA GLN A 247 -17.92 -7.48 2.18
C GLN A 247 -19.08 -7.91 1.29
N GLN A 248 -19.87 -6.96 0.78
CA GLN A 248 -20.99 -7.24 -0.12
C GLN A 248 -20.52 -7.91 -1.41
N ARG A 249 -19.54 -7.33 -2.10
CA ARG A 249 -19.06 -7.83 -3.39
C ARG A 249 -18.38 -9.19 -3.27
N ILE A 250 -17.49 -9.35 -2.31
CA ILE A 250 -16.75 -10.61 -2.13
C ILE A 250 -17.67 -11.75 -1.69
N SER A 251 -18.61 -11.52 -0.77
CA SER A 251 -19.58 -12.56 -0.39
C SER A 251 -20.53 -12.94 -1.53
N ALA A 252 -20.85 -12.00 -2.42
CA ALA A 252 -21.61 -12.27 -3.65
C ALA A 252 -20.75 -12.91 -4.76
N ARG A 253 -19.43 -13.03 -4.57
CA ARG A 253 -18.45 -13.46 -5.59
C ARG A 253 -18.45 -12.54 -6.82
N GLU A 254 -18.72 -11.26 -6.60
CA GLU A 254 -18.65 -10.24 -7.63
C GLU A 254 -17.27 -9.58 -7.63
N PRO A 255 -16.72 -9.25 -8.80
CA PRO A 255 -15.47 -8.52 -8.87
C PRO A 255 -15.64 -7.13 -8.25
N VAL A 256 -14.60 -6.66 -7.57
CA VAL A 256 -14.51 -5.30 -7.02
C VAL A 256 -13.14 -4.72 -7.35
N ARG A 257 -13.10 -3.45 -7.72
CA ARG A 257 -11.88 -2.71 -8.06
C ARG A 257 -11.54 -1.71 -6.96
N GLY A 258 -10.26 -1.39 -6.84
CA GLY A 258 -9.80 -0.44 -5.84
C GLY A 258 -10.49 0.92 -5.94
N GLY A 259 -10.67 1.44 -7.16
CA GLY A 259 -11.37 2.71 -7.39
C GLY A 259 -12.82 2.72 -6.93
N GLU A 260 -13.57 1.60 -7.08
CA GLU A 260 -14.96 1.51 -6.61
C GLU A 260 -15.04 1.63 -5.07
N VAL A 261 -14.02 1.10 -4.38
CA VAL A 261 -13.95 1.15 -2.91
C VAL A 261 -13.57 2.54 -2.41
N ASP A 262 -12.65 3.22 -3.11
CA ASP A 262 -12.33 4.64 -2.84
C ASP A 262 -13.56 5.53 -3.03
N ASP A 263 -14.28 5.36 -4.13
CA ASP A 263 -15.51 6.11 -4.42
C ASP A 263 -16.56 5.93 -3.31
N ALA A 264 -16.69 4.73 -2.75
CA ALA A 264 -17.65 4.46 -1.67
C ALA A 264 -17.31 5.24 -0.39
N ALA A 265 -16.02 5.24 0.02
CA ALA A 265 -15.55 6.00 1.17
C ALA A 265 -15.73 7.51 0.93
N ARG A 266 -15.28 7.99 -0.22
CA ARG A 266 -15.27 9.39 -0.63
C ARG A 266 -16.68 9.97 -0.72
N ALA A 267 -17.65 9.22 -1.25
CA ALA A 267 -19.04 9.63 -1.34
C ALA A 267 -19.64 9.93 0.05
N VAL A 268 -19.33 9.12 1.06
CA VAL A 268 -19.81 9.34 2.44
C VAL A 268 -19.21 10.60 3.04
N ILE A 269 -17.89 10.77 2.91
CA ILE A 269 -17.17 11.94 3.45
C ILE A 269 -17.64 13.22 2.77
N THR A 270 -17.84 13.20 1.44
CA THR A 270 -18.36 14.33 0.67
C THR A 270 -19.80 14.69 1.09
N LYS A 271 -20.67 13.70 1.28
CA LYS A 271 -22.04 13.91 1.74
C LYS A 271 -22.10 14.55 3.13
N ARG A 272 -21.07 14.34 3.96
CA ARG A 272 -20.94 14.97 5.28
C ARG A 272 -20.28 16.36 5.23
N GLY A 273 -19.95 16.88 4.04
CA GLY A 273 -19.38 18.21 3.83
C GLY A 273 -17.86 18.30 3.94
N TYR A 274 -17.14 17.15 3.97
CA TYR A 274 -15.69 17.13 4.13
C TYR A 274 -14.94 16.62 2.87
N GLY A 275 -15.60 16.53 1.71
CA GLY A 275 -14.99 15.99 0.49
C GLY A 275 -13.70 16.69 0.09
N ASP A 276 -13.63 18.02 0.16
CA ASP A 276 -12.46 18.83 -0.20
C ASP A 276 -11.28 18.68 0.78
N PHE A 277 -11.53 18.08 1.92
CA PHE A 277 -10.53 17.84 2.97
C PHE A 277 -10.04 16.39 3.04
N PHE A 278 -10.56 15.52 2.17
CA PHE A 278 -10.07 14.16 1.98
C PHE A 278 -9.16 14.12 0.75
N ILE A 279 -7.88 14.38 0.96
CA ILE A 279 -6.89 14.79 -0.05
C ILE A 279 -5.93 13.69 -0.51
N HIS A 280 -6.13 12.46 -0.06
CA HIS A 280 -5.37 11.28 -0.51
C HIS A 280 -6.30 10.12 -0.84
N ARG A 281 -5.77 9.06 -1.43
CA ARG A 281 -6.49 7.81 -1.70
C ARG A 281 -7.02 7.17 -0.41
N THR A 282 -8.04 6.33 -0.53
CA THR A 282 -8.60 5.61 0.64
C THR A 282 -7.67 4.52 1.17
N GLY A 283 -6.69 4.06 0.40
CA GLY A 283 -5.74 3.09 0.88
C GLY A 283 -4.76 2.58 -0.17
N HIS A 284 -3.77 1.85 0.27
CA HIS A 284 -2.72 1.29 -0.58
C HIS A 284 -2.62 -0.23 -0.46
N SER A 285 -2.05 -0.87 -1.48
CA SER A 285 -1.67 -2.28 -1.40
C SER A 285 -0.59 -2.46 -0.32
N ILE A 286 -0.74 -3.51 0.47
CA ILE A 286 0.31 -4.03 1.35
C ILE A 286 0.72 -5.37 0.75
N ASP A 287 1.96 -5.49 0.30
CA ASP A 287 2.43 -6.74 -0.26
C ASP A 287 3.35 -7.52 0.72
N PRO A 288 3.79 -8.73 0.37
CA PRO A 288 4.64 -9.53 1.26
C PRO A 288 5.97 -8.89 1.66
N ARG A 289 6.43 -7.86 0.96
CA ARG A 289 7.74 -7.25 1.17
C ARG A 289 7.66 -5.81 1.64
N ASP A 290 6.77 -5.05 1.04
CA ASP A 290 6.73 -3.60 1.16
C ASP A 290 5.39 -3.14 1.75
N LEU A 291 5.44 -2.13 2.59
CA LEU A 291 4.27 -1.48 3.16
C LEU A 291 3.39 -0.90 2.04
N HIS A 292 3.99 -0.16 1.12
CA HIS A 292 3.34 0.31 -0.10
C HIS A 292 3.66 -0.64 -1.25
N GLY A 293 2.80 -1.63 -1.45
CA GLY A 293 2.99 -2.70 -2.40
C GLY A 293 2.67 -2.34 -3.85
N SER A 294 2.89 -3.31 -4.74
CA SER A 294 2.59 -3.19 -6.19
C SER A 294 1.21 -3.74 -6.56
N GLY A 295 0.44 -4.23 -5.60
CA GLY A 295 -0.93 -4.70 -5.78
C GLY A 295 -1.93 -3.57 -6.03
N PRO A 296 -3.23 -3.90 -6.19
CA PRO A 296 -4.27 -2.89 -6.35
C PRO A 296 -4.38 -1.99 -5.12
N HIS A 297 -4.34 -0.67 -5.34
CA HIS A 297 -4.65 0.31 -4.30
C HIS A 297 -6.17 0.55 -4.20
N ILE A 298 -6.59 1.15 -3.10
CA ILE A 298 -7.95 1.68 -2.95
C ILE A 298 -7.89 3.16 -3.34
N ASP A 299 -7.98 3.44 -4.65
CA ASP A 299 -7.64 4.74 -5.20
C ASP A 299 -8.45 5.08 -6.47
N ASN A 300 -9.12 6.20 -6.50
CA ASN A 300 -9.69 6.85 -7.66
C ASN A 300 -9.51 8.38 -7.60
N LEU A 301 -8.55 8.84 -6.80
CA LEU A 301 -8.20 10.25 -6.65
C LEU A 301 -6.83 10.56 -7.25
N GLU A 302 -5.79 9.88 -6.75
CA GLU A 302 -4.40 10.09 -7.16
C GLU A 302 -4.09 9.32 -8.45
N THR A 303 -4.68 8.12 -8.57
CA THR A 303 -4.55 7.24 -9.73
C THR A 303 -5.90 6.65 -10.11
N ARG A 304 -6.03 6.20 -11.35
CA ARG A 304 -7.23 5.50 -11.81
C ARG A 304 -7.04 3.98 -11.64
N GLU A 305 -7.31 3.50 -10.44
CA GLU A 305 -7.10 2.09 -10.10
C GLU A 305 -8.26 1.20 -10.58
N GLU A 306 -8.07 0.59 -11.74
CA GLU A 306 -9.05 -0.30 -12.37
C GLU A 306 -8.75 -1.79 -12.15
N ARG A 307 -7.65 -2.13 -11.45
CA ARG A 307 -7.32 -3.53 -11.18
C ARG A 307 -8.31 -4.13 -10.16
N ALA A 308 -8.58 -5.41 -10.34
CA ALA A 308 -9.42 -6.15 -9.41
C ALA A 308 -8.66 -6.47 -8.11
N LEU A 309 -9.36 -6.36 -6.99
CA LEU A 309 -8.91 -6.90 -5.71
C LEU A 309 -9.11 -8.42 -5.74
N ILE A 310 -8.06 -9.15 -6.08
CA ILE A 310 -8.10 -10.61 -6.22
C ILE A 310 -7.90 -11.32 -4.88
N PRO A 311 -8.36 -12.59 -4.72
CA PRO A 311 -8.09 -13.37 -3.52
C PRO A 311 -6.59 -13.43 -3.20
N GLY A 312 -6.26 -13.20 -1.94
CA GLY A 312 -4.89 -13.23 -1.43
C GLY A 312 -4.20 -11.86 -1.35
N VAL A 313 -4.79 -10.78 -1.85
CA VAL A 313 -4.19 -9.44 -1.71
C VAL A 313 -4.58 -8.78 -0.38
N GLY A 314 -3.63 -8.03 0.19
CA GLY A 314 -3.83 -7.19 1.36
C GLY A 314 -3.67 -5.70 1.03
N PHE A 315 -4.34 -4.83 1.81
CA PHE A 315 -4.34 -3.38 1.60
C PHE A 315 -4.77 -2.64 2.87
N SER A 316 -4.45 -1.33 2.93
CA SER A 316 -5.01 -0.43 3.94
C SER A 316 -6.39 0.10 3.53
N ILE A 317 -7.18 0.54 4.51
CA ILE A 317 -8.42 1.31 4.36
C ILE A 317 -8.33 2.45 5.37
N GLU A 318 -7.97 3.64 4.92
CA GLU A 318 -7.49 4.72 5.77
C GLU A 318 -8.06 6.12 5.41
N PRO A 319 -9.36 6.27 5.16
CA PRO A 319 -9.86 7.60 4.84
C PRO A 319 -9.59 8.60 5.96
N GLY A 320 -9.31 9.86 5.57
CA GLY A 320 -9.01 10.94 6.49
C GLY A 320 -9.63 12.27 6.09
N VAL A 321 -9.73 13.18 7.05
CA VAL A 321 -10.15 14.57 6.88
C VAL A 321 -9.10 15.47 7.51
N TYR A 322 -8.56 16.41 6.73
CA TYR A 322 -7.43 17.25 7.12
C TYR A 322 -7.79 18.73 6.92
N LEU A 323 -8.08 19.41 8.02
CA LEU A 323 -8.39 20.83 8.04
C LEU A 323 -7.10 21.62 8.29
N ALA A 324 -6.50 22.10 7.23
CA ALA A 324 -5.17 22.73 7.26
C ALA A 324 -5.05 23.82 8.33
N GLY A 325 -4.00 23.73 9.16
CA GLY A 325 -3.75 24.64 10.27
C GLY A 325 -4.63 24.44 11.51
N ASP A 326 -5.40 23.35 11.56
CA ASP A 326 -6.40 23.09 12.61
C ASP A 326 -6.33 21.64 13.13
N VAL A 327 -6.94 20.67 12.47
CA VAL A 327 -7.00 19.28 12.93
C VAL A 327 -7.01 18.31 11.75
N GLY A 328 -6.40 17.15 11.93
CA GLY A 328 -6.51 15.98 11.05
C GLY A 328 -7.06 14.78 11.80
N MET A 329 -7.92 14.02 11.15
CA MET A 329 -8.43 12.75 11.66
C MET A 329 -8.36 11.71 10.55
N ARG A 330 -7.86 10.52 10.86
CA ARG A 330 -7.82 9.33 10.00
C ARG A 330 -8.29 8.13 10.78
N SER A 331 -8.92 7.19 10.12
CA SER A 331 -9.22 5.89 10.71
C SER A 331 -8.73 4.80 9.79
N GLU A 332 -7.84 3.96 10.26
CA GLU A 332 -7.20 2.99 9.42
C GLU A 332 -7.28 1.58 9.97
N VAL A 333 -7.55 0.68 9.05
CA VAL A 333 -7.55 -0.77 9.23
C VAL A 333 -6.91 -1.42 8.01
N ASN A 334 -6.55 -2.71 8.12
CA ASN A 334 -6.14 -3.47 6.95
C ASN A 334 -7.22 -4.43 6.50
N GLY A 335 -7.33 -4.61 5.19
CA GLY A 335 -8.18 -5.58 4.54
C GLY A 335 -7.36 -6.68 3.87
N PHE A 336 -7.90 -7.89 3.85
CA PHE A 336 -7.35 -9.02 3.10
C PHE A 336 -8.50 -9.74 2.37
N ILE A 337 -8.35 -9.98 1.08
CA ILE A 337 -9.34 -10.69 0.28
C ILE A 337 -9.16 -12.20 0.46
N GLY A 338 -10.07 -12.82 1.20
CA GLY A 338 -10.18 -14.27 1.28
C GLY A 338 -10.94 -14.87 0.10
N ALA A 339 -11.18 -16.16 0.14
CA ALA A 339 -11.88 -16.88 -0.93
C ALA A 339 -13.37 -16.47 -1.07
N ASP A 340 -14.02 -16.14 0.04
CA ASP A 340 -15.46 -15.86 0.13
C ASP A 340 -15.81 -14.73 1.12
N LYS A 341 -14.80 -14.13 1.73
CA LYS A 341 -14.97 -13.03 2.72
C LYS A 341 -13.77 -12.10 2.72
N VAL A 342 -14.00 -10.89 3.17
CA VAL A 342 -12.93 -9.94 3.50
C VAL A 342 -12.60 -10.07 4.98
N LEU A 343 -11.33 -10.21 5.29
CA LEU A 343 -10.82 -10.16 6.66
C LEU A 343 -10.37 -8.74 6.95
N ILE A 344 -10.83 -8.18 8.06
CA ILE A 344 -10.42 -6.85 8.54
C ILE A 344 -9.58 -7.03 9.79
N THR A 345 -8.44 -6.36 9.83
CA THR A 345 -7.52 -6.37 10.98
C THR A 345 -7.20 -4.95 11.43
N PRO A 346 -7.13 -4.72 12.74
CA PRO A 346 -7.47 -5.66 13.82
C PRO A 346 -8.98 -5.94 13.84
N THR A 347 -9.40 -7.06 14.39
CA THR A 347 -10.83 -7.42 14.47
C THR A 347 -11.66 -6.48 15.35
N ASP A 348 -11.00 -5.91 16.35
CA ASP A 348 -11.53 -4.94 17.30
C ASP A 348 -11.12 -3.50 16.94
N TYR A 349 -11.16 -3.19 15.65
CA TYR A 349 -10.82 -1.85 15.16
C TYR A 349 -11.73 -0.75 15.73
N GLN A 350 -11.19 0.45 15.74
CA GLN A 350 -11.77 1.60 16.42
C GLN A 350 -13.16 1.98 15.89
N LYS A 351 -14.17 2.07 16.77
CA LYS A 351 -15.54 2.50 16.46
C LYS A 351 -15.79 3.95 16.86
N ASP A 352 -15.25 4.36 18.00
CA ASP A 352 -15.39 5.70 18.55
C ASP A 352 -14.03 6.27 18.93
N LEU A 353 -13.91 7.59 19.09
CA LEU A 353 -12.70 8.21 19.63
C LEU A 353 -12.37 7.59 20.98
N LEU A 354 -11.09 7.23 21.18
CA LEU A 354 -10.63 6.73 22.46
C LEU A 354 -10.49 7.92 23.42
N VAL A 355 -11.50 8.10 24.28
CA VAL A 355 -11.51 9.18 25.27
C VAL A 355 -10.70 8.77 26.50
N VAL A 356 -9.69 9.56 26.88
CA VAL A 356 -8.75 9.28 27.97
C VAL A 356 -8.55 10.48 28.89
#